data_e9021457be5e8cd5ab7701c5e695062b
#
_entry.id   e9021457be5e8cd5ab7701c5e695062b
#
_cell.length_a   1.000
_cell.length_b   1.000
_cell.length_c   1.000
_cell.angle_alpha   90.00
_cell.angle_beta   90.00
_cell.angle_gamma   90.00
#
_symmetry.space_group_name_H-M   'P 1'
#
loop_
_entity.id
_entity.type
_entity.pdbx_description
1 polymer ?
#
loop_
_entity_poly.entity_id
_entity_poly.type
_entity_poly.pdbx_seq_one_letter_code
_entity_poly.pdbx_strand_id
1 'polypeptide(L)'
;MKVKWETYNPDWIIQIAKEQIPEETEIIQNLKHCIKCFKRSKAYYYFVYSENPNEPNSEWQFDENIILHSKEKGEIVLDILLDKKIGGIEFLNKL
;
A
#
# COMPACT_ATOMS: atom_id res chain seq x y z
N MET A 1 -6.10 -17.71 -10.42
CA MET A 1 -6.39 -16.36 -10.92
C MET A 1 -5.15 -15.72 -11.47
N LYS A 2 -5.26 -15.10 -12.63
CA LYS A 2 -4.12 -14.45 -13.27
C LYS A 2 -4.03 -13.01 -12.79
N VAL A 3 -2.91 -12.65 -12.17
CA VAL A 3 -2.67 -11.30 -11.66
C VAL A 3 -2.03 -10.45 -12.77
N LYS A 4 -2.62 -9.29 -13.03
CA LYS A 4 -2.08 -8.36 -14.00
C LYS A 4 -1.43 -7.18 -13.30
N TRP A 5 -0.11 -7.08 -13.41
CA TRP A 5 0.64 -5.99 -12.82
C TRP A 5 0.70 -4.79 -13.78
N GLU A 6 0.56 -3.60 -13.21
CA GLU A 6 0.61 -2.33 -13.95
C GLU A 6 1.68 -1.45 -13.34
N THR A 7 2.25 -0.57 -14.16
CA THR A 7 3.18 0.43 -13.66
C THR A 7 2.43 1.39 -12.73
N TYR A 8 3.06 1.77 -11.63
CA TYR A 8 2.47 2.67 -10.65
C TYR A 8 3.45 3.77 -10.27
N ASN A 9 2.93 4.97 -10.03
CA ASN A 9 3.72 6.10 -9.54
C ASN A 9 3.31 6.43 -8.12
N PRO A 10 4.16 6.12 -7.11
CA PRO A 10 3.83 6.36 -5.71
C PRO A 10 4.16 7.75 -5.20
N ASP A 11 4.63 8.66 -6.05
CA ASP A 11 5.09 9.98 -5.60
C ASP A 11 4.07 10.72 -4.76
N TRP A 12 2.79 10.65 -5.13
CA TRP A 12 1.74 11.35 -4.39
C TRP A 12 1.58 10.81 -2.97
N ILE A 13 1.72 9.48 -2.80
CA ILE A 13 1.62 8.85 -1.48
C ILE A 13 2.84 9.20 -0.65
N ILE A 14 4.01 9.18 -1.27
CA ILE A 14 5.27 9.52 -0.61
C ILE A 14 5.19 10.94 -0.06
N GLN A 15 4.66 11.88 -0.86
CA GLN A 15 4.53 13.27 -0.45
C GLN A 15 3.64 13.40 0.79
N ILE A 16 2.48 12.73 0.78
CA ILE A 16 1.55 12.75 1.90
C ILE A 16 2.17 12.10 3.13
N ALA A 17 2.87 10.98 2.96
CA ALA A 17 3.51 10.29 4.07
C ALA A 17 4.58 11.15 4.73
N LYS A 18 5.37 11.88 3.93
CA LYS A 18 6.37 12.80 4.47
C LYS A 18 5.75 13.92 5.30
N GLU A 19 4.54 14.35 4.95
CA GLU A 19 3.82 15.39 5.68
C GLU A 19 3.16 14.86 6.96
N GLN A 20 2.55 13.67 6.88
CA GLN A 20 1.69 13.17 7.95
C GLN A 20 2.36 12.17 8.87
N ILE A 21 3.32 11.40 8.38
CA ILE A 21 4.06 10.42 9.19
C ILE A 21 5.57 10.53 8.95
N PRO A 22 6.16 11.74 9.13
CA PRO A 22 7.59 11.95 8.81
C PRO A 22 8.54 11.09 9.65
N GLU A 23 8.11 10.62 10.83
CA GLU A 23 8.91 9.74 11.67
C GLU A 23 8.98 8.30 11.14
N GLU A 24 8.08 7.93 10.25
CA GLU A 24 8.04 6.58 9.66
C GLU A 24 8.97 6.48 8.45
N THR A 25 10.26 6.68 8.70
CA THR A 25 11.26 6.78 7.63
C THR A 25 11.38 5.50 6.81
N GLU A 26 11.25 4.34 7.44
CA GLU A 26 11.37 3.06 6.75
C GLU A 26 10.15 2.82 5.83
N ILE A 27 8.96 3.18 6.30
CA ILE A 27 7.75 3.07 5.49
C ILE A 27 7.85 4.00 4.27
N ILE A 28 8.28 5.25 4.49
CA ILE A 28 8.46 6.22 3.41
C ILE A 28 9.46 5.69 2.39
N GLN A 29 10.55 5.12 2.87
CA GLN A 29 11.57 4.55 1.98
C GLN A 29 11.00 3.39 1.16
N ASN A 30 10.19 2.53 1.79
CA ASN A 30 9.60 1.38 1.12
C ASN A 30 8.51 1.78 0.13
N LEU A 31 7.82 2.91 0.35
CA LEU A 31 6.86 3.42 -0.64
C LEU A 31 7.52 3.69 -1.99
N LYS A 32 8.80 4.04 -2.01
CA LYS A 32 9.54 4.29 -3.25
C LYS A 32 9.67 3.05 -4.13
N HIS A 33 9.47 1.87 -3.57
CA HIS A 33 9.53 0.61 -4.30
C HIS A 33 8.16 0.19 -4.85
N CYS A 34 7.10 0.95 -4.57
CA CYS A 34 5.74 0.65 -5.04
C CYS A 34 5.54 1.13 -6.47
N ILE A 35 6.35 0.62 -7.39
CA ILE A 35 6.35 1.04 -8.79
C ILE A 35 5.50 0.15 -9.69
N LYS A 36 4.93 -0.90 -9.13
CA LYS A 36 3.99 -1.79 -9.82
C LYS A 36 2.86 -2.14 -8.87
N CYS A 37 1.66 -2.22 -9.40
CA CYS A 37 0.50 -2.59 -8.60
C CYS A 37 -0.41 -3.54 -9.35
N PHE A 38 -1.21 -4.27 -8.58
CA PHE A 38 -2.31 -5.08 -9.07
C PHE A 38 -3.60 -4.43 -8.57
N LYS A 39 -4.44 -3.94 -9.48
CA LYS A 39 -5.70 -3.29 -9.14
C LYS A 39 -6.78 -4.35 -8.99
N ARG A 40 -7.11 -4.69 -7.75
CA ARG A 40 -8.20 -5.63 -7.48
C ARG A 40 -9.55 -5.00 -7.75
N SER A 41 -9.68 -3.70 -7.44
CA SER A 41 -10.91 -2.93 -7.64
C SER A 41 -10.53 -1.45 -7.73
N LYS A 42 -11.53 -0.58 -7.92
CA LYS A 42 -11.30 0.87 -7.88
C LYS A 42 -10.83 1.32 -6.50
N ALA A 43 -11.19 0.58 -5.46
CA ALA A 43 -10.90 0.95 -4.07
C ALA A 43 -9.64 0.29 -3.52
N TYR A 44 -9.12 -0.74 -4.14
CA TYR A 44 -8.03 -1.51 -3.54
C TYR A 44 -6.95 -1.88 -4.57
N TYR A 45 -5.72 -1.41 -4.32
CA TYR A 45 -4.55 -1.71 -5.13
C TYR A 45 -3.54 -2.47 -4.27
N TYR A 46 -3.07 -3.61 -4.75
CA TYR A 46 -2.04 -4.39 -4.07
C TYR A 46 -0.67 -4.11 -4.66
N PHE A 47 0.33 -4.04 -3.80
CA PHE A 47 1.75 -3.97 -4.20
C PHE A 47 2.44 -5.31 -3.98
N VAL A 48 1.86 -6.16 -3.15
CA VAL A 48 2.32 -7.53 -2.91
C VAL A 48 1.13 -8.45 -3.14
N TYR A 49 1.33 -9.51 -3.92
CA TYR A 49 0.30 -10.51 -4.13
C TYR A 49 0.65 -11.80 -3.39
N SER A 50 -0.33 -12.42 -2.77
CA SER A 50 -0.21 -13.75 -2.20
C SER A 50 -1.54 -14.47 -2.32
N GLU A 51 -1.50 -15.75 -2.68
CA GLU A 51 -2.68 -16.60 -2.71
C GLU A 51 -3.08 -17.04 -1.30
N ASN A 52 -2.12 -17.02 -0.36
CA ASN A 52 -2.32 -17.51 1.00
C ASN A 52 -1.90 -16.45 2.02
N PRO A 53 -2.61 -15.29 2.07
CA PRO A 53 -2.23 -14.20 3.00
C PRO A 53 -2.20 -14.69 4.44
N ASN A 54 -1.18 -14.25 5.18
CA ASN A 54 -1.00 -14.53 6.61
C ASN A 54 -0.73 -15.98 6.98
N GLU A 55 -0.57 -16.87 6.01
CA GLU A 55 -0.13 -18.23 6.27
C GLU A 55 1.39 -18.30 6.36
N PRO A 56 1.95 -19.34 7.01
CA PRO A 56 3.40 -19.49 7.10
C PRO A 56 4.07 -19.45 5.73
N ASN A 57 5.15 -18.69 5.64
CA ASN A 57 5.94 -18.50 4.40
C ASN A 57 5.25 -17.71 3.30
N SER A 58 4.06 -17.13 3.59
CA SER A 58 3.41 -16.23 2.64
C SER A 58 4.17 -14.91 2.55
N GLU A 59 4.18 -14.31 1.36
CA GLU A 59 4.74 -12.98 1.16
C GLU A 59 3.90 -11.91 1.86
N TRP A 60 2.63 -12.17 2.08
CA TRP A 60 1.72 -11.25 2.77
C TRP A 60 1.61 -11.66 4.23
N GLN A 61 2.34 -10.94 5.09
CA GLN A 61 2.24 -11.08 6.54
C GLN A 61 1.83 -9.73 7.09
N PHE A 62 0.55 -9.58 7.39
CA PHE A 62 -0.01 -8.30 7.83
C PHE A 62 0.53 -7.87 9.19
N ASP A 63 0.90 -6.61 9.33
CA ASP A 63 1.34 -6.02 10.59
C ASP A 63 0.35 -4.95 11.09
N GLU A 64 0.16 -3.88 10.32
CA GLU A 64 -0.72 -2.79 10.75
C GLU A 64 -1.31 -2.02 9.58
N ASN A 65 -2.35 -1.23 9.87
CA ASN A 65 -2.90 -0.25 8.94
C ASN A 65 -2.46 1.15 9.35
N ILE A 66 -2.14 1.98 8.36
CA ILE A 66 -1.87 3.41 8.58
C ILE A 66 -2.83 4.19 7.72
N ILE A 67 -3.53 5.16 8.33
CA ILE A 67 -4.49 6.01 7.62
C ILE A 67 -3.82 7.33 7.28
N LEU A 68 -3.88 7.70 6.00
CA LEU A 68 -3.41 8.99 5.51
C LEU A 68 -4.60 9.75 4.90
N HIS A 69 -4.49 11.07 4.84
CA HIS A 69 -5.57 11.93 4.35
C HIS A 69 -5.10 12.69 3.11
N SER A 70 -5.78 12.48 2.00
CA SER A 70 -5.51 13.19 0.75
C SER A 70 -6.65 14.15 0.45
N LYS A 71 -6.33 15.39 0.09
CA LYS A 71 -7.34 16.37 -0.31
C LYS A 71 -8.09 15.93 -1.56
N GLU A 72 -7.38 15.31 -2.50
CA GLU A 72 -7.98 14.88 -3.76
C GLU A 72 -8.65 13.51 -3.67
N LYS A 73 -8.02 12.58 -2.93
CA LYS A 73 -8.43 11.18 -2.93
C LYS A 73 -9.17 10.76 -1.66
N GLY A 74 -9.30 11.66 -0.69
CA GLY A 74 -9.93 11.36 0.59
C GLY A 74 -9.02 10.53 1.50
N GLU A 75 -9.63 9.77 2.39
CA GLU A 75 -8.88 8.93 3.30
C GLU A 75 -8.38 7.68 2.58
N ILE A 76 -7.14 7.34 2.84
CA ILE A 76 -6.51 6.15 2.30
C ILE A 76 -5.92 5.33 3.44
N VAL A 77 -5.95 4.01 3.27
CA VAL A 77 -5.39 3.08 4.24
C VAL A 77 -4.23 2.35 3.59
N LEU A 78 -3.05 2.43 4.21
CA LEU A 78 -1.91 1.63 3.81
C LEU A 78 -1.92 0.33 4.60
N ASP A 79 -1.80 -0.80 3.91
CA ASP A 79 -1.58 -2.09 4.55
C ASP A 79 -0.08 -2.26 4.71
N ILE A 80 0.39 -2.27 5.96
CA ILE A 80 1.80 -2.44 6.27
C ILE A 80 2.03 -3.89 6.67
N LEU A 81 2.95 -4.53 5.99
CA LEU A 81 3.31 -5.92 6.25
C LEU A 81 4.53 -5.95 7.19
N LEU A 82 4.92 -7.15 7.63
CA LEU A 82 6.14 -7.32 8.41
C LEU A 82 7.32 -6.73 7.66
N ASP A 83 8.31 -6.23 8.40
CA ASP A 83 9.50 -5.55 7.87
C ASP A 83 9.15 -4.22 7.18
N LYS A 84 8.01 -3.62 7.54
CA LYS A 84 7.56 -2.32 7.02
C LYS A 84 7.34 -2.31 5.50
N LYS A 85 7.13 -3.47 4.89
CA LYS A 85 6.77 -3.56 3.48
C LYS A 85 5.37 -3.02 3.26
N ILE A 86 5.15 -2.43 2.09
CA ILE A 86 3.83 -1.90 1.74
C ILE A 86 3.06 -2.97 0.97
N GLY A 87 2.01 -3.52 1.58
CA GLY A 87 1.21 -4.57 0.95
C GLY A 87 0.21 -4.04 -0.04
N GLY A 88 -0.44 -2.93 0.29
CA GLY A 88 -1.45 -2.36 -0.58
C GLY A 88 -1.98 -1.04 -0.07
N ILE A 89 -2.88 -0.46 -0.85
CA ILE A 89 -3.54 0.79 -0.51
C ILE A 89 -5.04 0.66 -0.78
N GLU A 90 -5.84 1.16 0.15
CA GLU A 90 -7.30 1.18 0.03
C GLU A 90 -7.79 2.62 0.00
N PHE A 91 -8.67 2.93 -0.96
CA PHE A 91 -9.29 4.24 -1.10
C PHE A 91 -10.69 4.18 -0.51
N LEU A 92 -10.87 4.72 0.70
CA LEU A 92 -12.15 4.62 1.40
C LEU A 92 -13.30 5.30 0.66
N ASN A 93 -13.01 6.36 -0.07
CA ASN A 93 -14.03 7.07 -0.84
C ASN A 93 -14.54 6.30 -2.05
N LYS A 94 -13.91 5.20 -2.39
CA LYS A 94 -14.29 4.40 -3.57
C LYS A 94 -14.91 3.05 -3.21
N LEU A 95 -15.16 2.85 -1.93
CA LEU A 95 -15.81 1.62 -1.46
C LEU A 95 -17.28 1.56 -1.87
#